data_25b75a65d005ed60595f3a3ea5c739cc
#
_entry.id   25b75a65d005ed60595f3a3ea5c739cc
#
_cell.length_a   1.000
_cell.length_b   1.000
_cell.length_c   1.000
_cell.angle_alpha   90.00
_cell.angle_beta   90.00
_cell.angle_gamma   90.00
#
_symmetry.space_group_name_H-M   'P 1'
#
loop_
_entity.id
_entity.type
_entity.pdbx_description
1 polymer ?
#
loop_
_entity_poly.entity_id
_entity_poly.type
_entity_poly.pdbx_seq_one_letter_code
_entity_poly.pdbx_strand_id
1 'polypeptide(L)'
;MIGVALALAVGASDKVDVRPAADVTVAGVAFVGWIVPELLRNQLVPAHCRLCDGADNTGLPGTGSRGSLNGVDAWFHDAMTGWVLSRSTAGVASDVVAYLLVPAAAIAGAWTTTGPHASDGADWRAVSIVVESALVSGALAEGVKFIAARKRPYVRYGTGEAEGTYGVTDVGSHLGFPSGHTAWVTSLGVALATTATIEESAAAPWLWAGAAVGSVTTSALRMIAEKHYFSDVAAGAAIGAACGVVVPLLHRRGGPLSSGSLSVAAQGPSFALTGRF
;
A
#
# COMPACT_ATOMS: atom_id res chain seq x y z
N MET A 1 -46.21 24.17 -4.79
CA MET A 1 -45.23 23.11 -5.01
C MET A 1 -44.03 23.74 -5.67
N ILE A 2 -42.99 24.10 -4.86
CA ILE A 2 -41.77 24.71 -5.37
C ILE A 2 -40.78 23.56 -5.45
N GLY A 3 -40.53 23.08 -6.67
CA GLY A 3 -39.47 22.12 -6.94
C GLY A 3 -38.12 22.84 -6.94
N VAL A 4 -37.33 22.68 -5.88
CA VAL A 4 -35.93 23.08 -5.86
C VAL A 4 -35.16 22.03 -6.69
N ALA A 5 -34.95 22.32 -7.96
CA ALA A 5 -33.97 21.62 -8.77
C ALA A 5 -32.58 22.04 -8.29
N LEU A 6 -31.96 21.24 -7.43
CA LEU A 6 -30.55 21.36 -7.11
C LEU A 6 -29.75 20.91 -8.34
N ALA A 7 -29.52 21.81 -9.25
CA ALA A 7 -28.58 21.62 -10.34
C ALA A 7 -27.17 21.66 -9.71
N LEU A 8 -26.66 20.51 -9.29
CA LEU A 8 -25.24 20.30 -9.08
C LEU A 8 -24.56 20.46 -10.45
N ALA A 9 -24.13 21.68 -10.76
CA ALA A 9 -23.19 21.92 -11.83
C ALA A 9 -21.85 21.30 -11.40
N VAL A 10 -21.70 20.00 -11.60
CA VAL A 10 -20.40 19.35 -11.52
C VAL A 10 -19.69 19.69 -12.81
N GLY A 11 -18.98 20.83 -12.80
CA GLY A 11 -18.01 21.15 -13.84
C GLY A 11 -16.98 20.02 -13.86
N ALA A 12 -16.65 19.49 -15.02
CA ALA A 12 -15.54 18.59 -15.19
C ALA A 12 -14.30 19.30 -14.63
N SER A 13 -13.78 18.81 -13.50
CA SER A 13 -12.64 19.46 -12.86
C SER A 13 -11.38 19.12 -13.65
N ASP A 14 -10.77 20.14 -14.19
CA ASP A 14 -9.52 20.06 -14.95
C ASP A 14 -8.28 20.15 -14.04
N LYS A 15 -8.39 19.76 -12.76
CA LYS A 15 -7.32 19.99 -11.78
C LYS A 15 -6.24 18.92 -11.75
N VAL A 16 -6.51 17.76 -12.31
CA VAL A 16 -5.51 16.70 -12.52
C VAL A 16 -5.28 16.46 -14.00
N ASP A 17 -4.06 16.06 -14.34
CA ASP A 17 -3.64 15.73 -15.70
C ASP A 17 -3.03 14.34 -15.74
N VAL A 18 -3.44 13.54 -16.73
CA VAL A 18 -2.96 12.17 -16.95
C VAL A 18 -2.18 12.15 -18.25
N ARG A 19 -0.99 11.59 -18.23
CA ARG A 19 -0.11 11.39 -19.39
C ARG A 19 -0.07 9.91 -19.75
N PRO A 20 -0.97 9.41 -20.59
CA PRO A 20 -1.20 7.98 -20.75
C PRO A 20 0.07 7.16 -21.00
N ALA A 21 1.00 7.66 -21.81
CA ALA A 21 2.24 6.95 -22.10
C ALA A 21 3.18 6.88 -20.89
N ALA A 22 3.32 7.98 -20.14
CA ALA A 22 4.18 8.02 -18.95
C ALA A 22 3.57 7.19 -17.82
N ASP A 23 2.27 7.38 -17.55
CA ASP A 23 1.57 6.74 -16.45
C ASP A 23 1.46 5.23 -16.65
N VAL A 24 1.15 4.76 -17.87
CA VAL A 24 1.20 3.33 -18.22
C VAL A 24 2.61 2.77 -18.08
N THR A 25 3.64 3.55 -18.40
CA THR A 25 5.03 3.10 -18.22
C THR A 25 5.36 2.98 -16.74
N VAL A 26 5.06 3.99 -15.92
CA VAL A 26 5.31 3.97 -14.47
C VAL A 26 4.51 2.85 -13.80
N ALA A 27 3.22 2.75 -14.09
CA ALA A 27 2.37 1.69 -13.56
C ALA A 27 2.85 0.29 -13.99
N GLY A 28 3.27 0.14 -15.25
CA GLY A 28 3.79 -1.12 -15.79
C GLY A 28 5.12 -1.52 -15.12
N VAL A 29 6.06 -0.59 -14.96
CA VAL A 29 7.32 -0.84 -14.26
C VAL A 29 7.07 -1.17 -12.79
N ALA A 30 6.17 -0.44 -12.13
CA ALA A 30 5.79 -0.70 -10.75
C ALA A 30 5.11 -2.08 -10.61
N PHE A 31 4.20 -2.44 -11.51
CA PHE A 31 3.57 -3.76 -11.53
C PHE A 31 4.61 -4.88 -11.69
N VAL A 32 5.55 -4.75 -12.62
CA VAL A 32 6.65 -5.71 -12.81
C VAL A 32 7.52 -5.76 -11.55
N GLY A 33 7.87 -4.61 -10.97
CA GLY A 33 8.65 -4.51 -9.73
C GLY A 33 7.96 -5.13 -8.51
N TRP A 34 6.63 -5.21 -8.53
CA TRP A 34 5.86 -5.89 -7.50
C TRP A 34 5.72 -7.39 -7.77
N ILE A 35 5.27 -7.75 -8.98
CA ILE A 35 4.85 -9.13 -9.28
C ILE A 35 6.03 -10.07 -9.52
N VAL A 36 7.12 -9.59 -10.14
CA VAL A 36 8.26 -10.44 -10.47
C VAL A 36 8.97 -10.96 -9.22
N PRO A 37 9.30 -10.13 -8.20
CA PRO A 37 9.83 -10.62 -6.95
C PRO A 37 8.90 -11.62 -6.25
N GLU A 38 7.58 -11.40 -6.29
CA GLU A 38 6.60 -12.32 -5.69
C GLU A 38 6.58 -13.67 -6.43
N LEU A 39 6.65 -13.69 -7.76
CA LEU A 39 6.73 -14.93 -8.54
C LEU A 39 8.06 -15.67 -8.35
N LEU A 40 9.15 -14.92 -8.19
CA LEU A 40 10.49 -15.47 -8.00
C LEU A 40 10.90 -15.57 -6.52
N ARG A 41 9.95 -15.42 -5.59
CA ARG A 41 10.25 -15.39 -4.16
C ARG A 41 11.03 -16.60 -3.66
N ASN A 42 10.76 -17.78 -4.22
CA ASN A 42 11.48 -19.01 -3.85
C ASN A 42 12.99 -18.94 -4.17
N GLN A 43 13.37 -18.13 -5.15
CA GLN A 43 14.77 -17.94 -5.56
C GLN A 43 15.41 -16.70 -4.92
N LEU A 44 14.61 -15.67 -4.65
CA LEU A 44 15.09 -14.36 -4.23
C LEU A 44 15.10 -14.17 -2.71
N VAL A 45 14.24 -14.88 -1.97
CA VAL A 45 14.15 -14.73 -0.51
C VAL A 45 15.46 -15.17 0.12
N PRO A 46 16.10 -14.33 0.96
CA PRO A 46 17.28 -14.72 1.70
C PRO A 46 17.02 -15.93 2.59
N ALA A 47 17.94 -16.90 2.58
CA ALA A 47 17.85 -18.09 3.42
C ALA A 47 17.83 -17.76 4.94
N HIS A 48 18.33 -16.59 5.30
CA HIS A 48 18.39 -16.13 6.69
C HIS A 48 17.81 -14.73 6.82
N CYS A 49 17.19 -14.47 7.97
CA CYS A 49 16.73 -13.12 8.28
C CYS A 49 17.91 -12.13 8.34
N ARG A 50 17.68 -10.91 7.88
CA ARG A 50 18.64 -9.80 7.98
C ARG A 50 18.30 -8.87 9.13
N LEU A 51 17.00 -8.59 9.34
CA LEU A 51 16.50 -7.92 10.53
C LEU A 51 15.92 -8.98 11.47
N CYS A 52 16.76 -9.51 12.33
CA CYS A 52 16.41 -10.68 13.15
C CYS A 52 15.95 -10.32 14.57
N ASP A 53 15.81 -9.07 14.91
CA ASP A 53 15.38 -8.61 16.26
C ASP A 53 16.12 -9.34 17.42
N GLY A 54 17.42 -9.59 17.25
CA GLY A 54 18.24 -10.29 18.24
C GLY A 54 17.91 -11.78 18.46
N ALA A 55 16.92 -12.32 17.73
CA ALA A 55 16.66 -13.75 17.74
C ALA A 55 17.76 -14.48 16.98
N ASP A 56 18.16 -15.62 17.49
CA ASP A 56 19.11 -16.48 16.82
C ASP A 56 18.65 -16.82 15.38
N ASN A 57 19.60 -17.01 14.49
CA ASN A 57 19.35 -17.42 13.10
C ASN A 57 18.96 -18.91 12.97
N THR A 58 18.65 -19.58 14.10
CA THR A 58 18.47 -21.05 14.11
C THR A 58 17.17 -21.49 13.43
N GLY A 59 16.24 -20.56 13.19
CA GLY A 59 14.95 -20.88 12.57
C GLY A 59 14.04 -21.74 13.43
N LEU A 60 14.44 -22.09 14.65
CA LEU A 60 13.65 -22.95 15.53
C LEU A 60 12.49 -22.19 16.16
N PRO A 61 11.28 -22.77 16.21
CA PRO A 61 10.12 -22.20 16.88
C PRO A 61 10.42 -21.94 18.36
N GLY A 62 9.95 -20.82 18.90
CA GLY A 62 10.01 -20.53 20.33
C GLY A 62 11.37 -20.15 20.91
N THR A 63 12.43 -20.07 20.10
CA THR A 63 13.78 -19.68 20.59
C THR A 63 14.01 -18.18 20.69
N GLY A 64 13.07 -17.37 20.17
CA GLY A 64 13.14 -15.92 20.31
C GLY A 64 12.79 -15.48 21.73
N SER A 65 13.78 -15.06 22.52
CA SER A 65 13.50 -14.44 23.81
C SER A 65 12.68 -13.16 23.61
N ARG A 66 11.66 -12.91 24.47
CA ARG A 66 10.90 -11.64 24.49
C ARG A 66 11.82 -10.41 24.59
N GLY A 67 13.01 -10.56 25.18
CA GLY A 67 13.98 -9.49 25.37
C GLY A 67 14.69 -8.96 24.13
N SER A 68 14.51 -9.57 22.97
CA SER A 68 15.16 -9.14 21.70
C SER A 68 14.22 -8.42 20.74
N LEU A 69 12.90 -8.42 20.99
CA LEU A 69 11.93 -7.61 20.26
C LEU A 69 11.85 -6.22 20.86
N ASN A 70 11.68 -5.16 20.02
CA ASN A 70 11.44 -3.84 20.59
C ASN A 70 10.15 -3.83 21.42
N GLY A 71 10.14 -3.00 22.50
CA GLY A 71 9.04 -3.02 23.46
C GLY A 71 7.67 -2.68 22.87
N VAL A 72 7.62 -1.89 21.80
CA VAL A 72 6.37 -1.51 21.13
C VAL A 72 5.79 -2.70 20.38
N ASP A 73 6.58 -3.40 19.58
CA ASP A 73 6.14 -4.58 18.85
C ASP A 73 5.71 -5.71 19.82
N ALA A 74 6.44 -5.89 20.92
CA ALA A 74 6.10 -6.86 21.95
C ALA A 74 4.76 -6.52 22.62
N TRP A 75 4.55 -5.27 22.98
CA TRP A 75 3.31 -4.81 23.61
C TRP A 75 2.09 -4.99 22.68
N PHE A 76 2.22 -4.59 21.41
CA PHE A 76 1.13 -4.77 20.44
C PHE A 76 0.87 -6.26 20.16
N HIS A 77 1.89 -7.09 20.11
CA HIS A 77 1.70 -8.53 19.94
C HIS A 77 0.90 -9.10 21.12
N ASP A 78 1.30 -8.81 22.36
CA ASP A 78 0.61 -9.30 23.56
C ASP A 78 -0.83 -8.76 23.63
N ALA A 79 -1.07 -7.52 23.22
CA ALA A 79 -2.41 -6.91 23.20
C ALA A 79 -3.33 -7.48 22.11
N MET A 80 -2.78 -7.97 20.98
CA MET A 80 -3.56 -8.48 19.86
C MET A 80 -3.71 -10.00 19.86
N THR A 81 -2.88 -10.73 20.61
CA THR A 81 -3.03 -12.17 20.78
C THR A 81 -4.21 -12.49 21.70
N GLY A 82 -5.03 -13.48 21.32
CA GLY A 82 -6.20 -13.89 22.12
C GLY A 82 -7.49 -13.10 21.85
N TRP A 83 -7.52 -12.28 20.81
CA TRP A 83 -8.75 -11.62 20.37
C TRP A 83 -9.77 -12.65 19.86
N VAL A 84 -11.03 -12.22 19.73
CA VAL A 84 -12.19 -13.03 19.33
C VAL A 84 -11.99 -13.72 17.96
N LEU A 85 -11.16 -13.14 17.08
CA LEU A 85 -10.87 -13.71 15.76
C LEU A 85 -9.69 -14.68 15.85
N SER A 86 -9.85 -15.86 15.26
CA SER A 86 -8.71 -16.75 15.02
C SER A 86 -7.70 -16.13 14.04
N ARG A 87 -6.43 -16.54 14.11
CA ARG A 87 -5.38 -16.07 13.19
C ARG A 87 -5.72 -16.31 11.73
N SER A 88 -6.26 -17.49 11.41
CA SER A 88 -6.68 -17.83 10.04
C SER A 88 -7.83 -16.94 9.57
N THR A 89 -8.85 -16.71 10.41
CA THR A 89 -9.98 -15.82 10.09
C THR A 89 -9.49 -14.39 9.89
N ALA A 90 -8.62 -13.87 10.75
CA ALA A 90 -8.05 -12.53 10.59
C ALA A 90 -7.20 -12.42 9.33
N GLY A 91 -6.45 -13.47 8.99
CA GLY A 91 -5.69 -13.56 7.74
C GLY A 91 -6.59 -13.43 6.51
N VAL A 92 -7.62 -14.28 6.41
CA VAL A 92 -8.58 -14.25 5.30
C VAL A 92 -9.33 -12.91 5.26
N ALA A 93 -9.77 -12.40 6.41
CA ALA A 93 -10.44 -11.10 6.46
C ALA A 93 -9.53 -9.97 5.97
N SER A 94 -8.25 -9.98 6.32
CA SER A 94 -7.30 -8.98 5.81
C SER A 94 -7.10 -9.08 4.30
N ASP A 95 -7.12 -10.27 3.73
CA ASP A 95 -6.98 -10.48 2.29
C ASP A 95 -8.25 -9.99 1.55
N VAL A 96 -9.44 -10.27 2.07
CA VAL A 96 -10.71 -9.76 1.53
C VAL A 96 -10.76 -8.23 1.59
N VAL A 97 -10.37 -7.62 2.71
CA VAL A 97 -10.33 -6.16 2.83
C VAL A 97 -9.34 -5.56 1.83
N ALA A 98 -8.13 -6.12 1.74
CA ALA A 98 -7.06 -5.54 0.95
C ALA A 98 -7.22 -5.74 -0.57
N TYR A 99 -7.74 -6.89 -1.00
CA TYR A 99 -7.78 -7.24 -2.42
C TYR A 99 -9.18 -7.18 -3.05
N LEU A 100 -10.22 -7.01 -2.24
CA LEU A 100 -11.59 -6.89 -2.76
C LEU A 100 -12.26 -5.60 -2.29
N LEU A 101 -12.46 -5.41 -0.98
CA LEU A 101 -13.32 -4.33 -0.48
C LEU A 101 -12.71 -2.95 -0.72
N VAL A 102 -11.44 -2.74 -0.34
CA VAL A 102 -10.79 -1.42 -0.47
C VAL A 102 -10.53 -1.07 -1.93
N PRO A 103 -10.02 -1.96 -2.82
CA PRO A 103 -9.91 -1.65 -4.24
C PRO A 103 -11.24 -1.32 -4.89
N ALA A 104 -12.30 -2.10 -4.61
CA ALA A 104 -13.63 -1.83 -5.14
C ALA A 104 -14.17 -0.47 -4.67
N ALA A 105 -14.03 -0.16 -3.39
CA ALA A 105 -14.44 1.13 -2.84
C ALA A 105 -13.61 2.30 -3.40
N ALA A 106 -12.30 2.10 -3.59
CA ALA A 106 -11.41 3.12 -4.14
C ALA A 106 -11.73 3.41 -5.61
N ILE A 107 -11.99 2.38 -6.42
CA ILE A 107 -12.38 2.53 -7.83
C ILE A 107 -13.75 3.21 -7.92
N ALA A 108 -14.73 2.76 -7.14
CA ALA A 108 -16.07 3.37 -7.11
C ALA A 108 -16.01 4.84 -6.62
N GLY A 109 -15.21 5.11 -5.59
CA GLY A 109 -14.99 6.45 -5.08
C GLY A 109 -14.31 7.36 -6.11
N ALA A 110 -13.28 6.87 -6.80
CA ALA A 110 -12.60 7.61 -7.86
C ALA A 110 -13.56 7.95 -9.02
N TRP A 111 -14.36 6.98 -9.42
CA TRP A 111 -15.38 7.17 -10.44
C TRP A 111 -16.40 8.26 -10.08
N THR A 112 -16.87 8.27 -8.83
CA THR A 112 -17.86 9.25 -8.36
C THR A 112 -17.28 10.63 -8.07
N THR A 113 -15.97 10.73 -7.84
CA THR A 113 -15.30 12.00 -7.55
C THR A 113 -15.18 12.88 -8.78
N THR A 114 -15.03 12.30 -9.97
CA THR A 114 -14.88 13.01 -11.25
C THR A 114 -16.21 13.30 -11.96
N GLY A 115 -17.32 12.65 -11.52
CA GLY A 115 -18.67 12.87 -12.06
C GLY A 115 -18.94 12.21 -13.43
N PRO A 116 -20.20 12.24 -13.91
CA PRO A 116 -20.65 11.46 -15.07
C PRO A 116 -20.34 12.08 -16.44
N HIS A 117 -19.33 12.92 -16.58
CA HIS A 117 -18.96 13.55 -17.87
C HIS A 117 -18.00 12.68 -18.67
N ALA A 118 -18.45 11.46 -18.99
CA ALA A 118 -17.69 10.41 -19.67
C ALA A 118 -17.27 10.73 -21.12
N SER A 119 -17.64 11.85 -21.71
CA SER A 119 -17.33 12.14 -23.11
C SER A 119 -15.85 12.38 -23.40
N ASP A 120 -15.05 12.75 -22.38
CA ASP A 120 -13.67 13.20 -22.57
C ASP A 120 -12.61 12.32 -21.90
N GLY A 121 -12.95 11.10 -21.44
CA GLY A 121 -12.03 10.22 -20.73
C GLY A 121 -11.68 10.70 -19.31
N ALA A 122 -12.34 11.72 -18.80
CA ALA A 122 -12.11 12.30 -17.48
C ALA A 122 -12.38 11.29 -16.33
N ASP A 123 -13.34 10.38 -16.55
CA ASP A 123 -13.78 9.40 -15.56
C ASP A 123 -12.67 8.41 -15.15
N TRP A 124 -11.71 8.16 -16.03
CA TRP A 124 -10.60 7.25 -15.77
C TRP A 124 -9.37 7.90 -15.16
N ARG A 125 -9.31 9.24 -15.12
CA ARG A 125 -8.12 9.95 -14.58
C ARG A 125 -7.89 9.65 -13.11
N ALA A 126 -8.91 9.85 -12.28
CA ALA A 126 -8.80 9.55 -10.86
C ALA A 126 -8.51 8.06 -10.60
N VAL A 127 -9.17 7.17 -11.35
CA VAL A 127 -8.94 5.73 -11.23
C VAL A 127 -7.48 5.39 -11.58
N SER A 128 -6.94 5.91 -12.69
CA SER A 128 -5.55 5.63 -13.09
C SER A 128 -4.54 6.15 -12.07
N ILE A 129 -4.72 7.34 -11.52
CA ILE A 129 -3.85 7.93 -10.49
C ILE A 129 -3.88 7.08 -9.20
N VAL A 130 -5.06 6.64 -8.78
CA VAL A 130 -5.23 5.80 -7.58
C VAL A 130 -4.57 4.44 -7.78
N VAL A 131 -4.76 3.81 -8.94
CA VAL A 131 -4.13 2.52 -9.27
C VAL A 131 -2.61 2.65 -9.38
N GLU A 132 -2.11 3.69 -10.06
CA GLU A 132 -0.67 3.95 -10.15
C GLU A 132 -0.03 4.13 -8.77
N SER A 133 -0.66 4.92 -7.89
CA SER A 133 -0.20 5.12 -6.52
C SER A 133 -0.05 3.80 -5.77
N ALA A 134 -1.04 2.93 -5.91
CA ALA A 134 -1.04 1.63 -5.25
C ALA A 134 0.04 0.69 -5.82
N LEU A 135 0.22 0.66 -7.14
CA LEU A 135 1.25 -0.16 -7.78
C LEU A 135 2.66 0.30 -7.37
N VAL A 136 2.92 1.61 -7.35
CA VAL A 136 4.19 2.18 -6.88
C VAL A 136 4.43 1.82 -5.41
N SER A 137 3.42 1.96 -4.56
CA SER A 137 3.49 1.57 -3.15
C SER A 137 3.78 0.07 -2.97
N GLY A 138 3.11 -0.79 -3.77
CA GLY A 138 3.33 -2.22 -3.77
C GLY A 138 4.77 -2.58 -4.15
N ALA A 139 5.30 -2.01 -5.22
CA ALA A 139 6.66 -2.23 -5.69
C ALA A 139 7.71 -1.79 -4.65
N LEU A 140 7.52 -0.63 -4.03
CA LEU A 140 8.42 -0.14 -2.98
C LEU A 140 8.38 -1.05 -1.75
N ALA A 141 7.18 -1.41 -1.29
CA ALA A 141 7.05 -2.31 -0.14
C ALA A 141 7.68 -3.67 -0.42
N GLU A 142 7.51 -4.21 -1.62
CA GLU A 142 8.12 -5.48 -2.02
C GLU A 142 9.64 -5.39 -2.06
N GLY A 143 10.21 -4.38 -2.69
CA GLY A 143 11.66 -4.17 -2.71
C GLY A 143 12.25 -4.10 -1.29
N VAL A 144 11.61 -3.37 -0.38
CA VAL A 144 12.06 -3.27 1.02
C VAL A 144 11.96 -4.62 1.75
N LYS A 145 10.94 -5.45 1.48
CA LYS A 145 10.81 -6.80 2.09
C LYS A 145 12.03 -7.68 1.83
N PHE A 146 12.50 -7.73 0.57
CA PHE A 146 13.68 -8.53 0.20
C PHE A 146 14.97 -7.98 0.80
N ILE A 147 15.05 -6.65 0.97
CA ILE A 147 16.21 -6.02 1.62
C ILE A 147 16.19 -6.29 3.13
N ALA A 148 15.06 -6.12 3.78
CA ALA A 148 14.90 -6.24 5.22
C ALA A 148 14.92 -7.71 5.68
N ALA A 149 14.30 -8.60 4.93
CA ALA A 149 14.18 -10.02 5.22
C ALA A 149 13.85 -10.30 6.70
N ARG A 150 12.84 -9.62 7.23
CA ARG A 150 12.46 -9.70 8.65
C ARG A 150 11.58 -10.91 8.92
N LYS A 151 11.90 -11.66 9.99
CA LYS A 151 11.12 -12.80 10.47
C LYS A 151 9.73 -12.36 10.93
N ARG A 152 8.69 -13.11 10.54
CA ARG A 152 7.29 -12.84 10.93
C ARG A 152 6.99 -13.27 12.36
N PRO A 153 5.97 -12.67 13.03
CA PRO A 153 5.56 -13.05 14.38
C PRO A 153 5.25 -14.55 14.52
N TYR A 154 4.44 -15.13 13.63
CA TYR A 154 4.06 -16.54 13.71
C TYR A 154 5.27 -17.51 13.69
N VAL A 155 6.37 -17.12 13.05
CA VAL A 155 7.62 -17.89 13.06
C VAL A 155 8.32 -17.76 14.42
N ARG A 156 8.40 -16.53 14.93
CA ARG A 156 9.05 -16.24 16.21
C ARG A 156 8.38 -16.94 17.38
N TYR A 157 7.05 -16.96 17.38
CA TYR A 157 6.25 -17.52 18.47
C TYR A 157 5.88 -19.00 18.24
N GLY A 158 6.26 -19.57 17.09
CA GLY A 158 5.97 -20.98 16.74
C GLY A 158 4.50 -21.26 16.48
N THR A 159 3.67 -20.24 16.32
CA THR A 159 2.22 -20.35 16.20
C THR A 159 1.78 -20.81 14.81
N GLY A 160 2.59 -20.56 13.78
CA GLY A 160 2.31 -21.00 12.41
C GLY A 160 2.39 -22.52 12.25
N GLU A 161 3.35 -23.18 12.91
CA GLU A 161 3.49 -24.63 12.90
C GLU A 161 2.39 -25.32 13.71
N ALA A 162 1.99 -24.74 14.85
CA ALA A 162 0.91 -25.28 15.67
C ALA A 162 -0.43 -25.32 14.93
N GLU A 163 -0.66 -24.42 13.97
CA GLU A 163 -1.84 -24.40 13.11
C GLU A 163 -1.67 -25.21 11.81
N GLY A 164 -0.48 -25.78 11.55
CA GLY A 164 -0.16 -26.52 10.33
C GLY A 164 -0.18 -25.67 9.04
N THR A 165 -0.15 -24.35 9.18
CA THR A 165 -0.40 -23.44 8.07
C THR A 165 0.90 -22.86 7.48
N TYR A 166 1.88 -22.54 8.33
CA TYR A 166 3.14 -21.90 7.91
C TYR A 166 4.29 -22.34 8.82
N GLY A 167 5.29 -23.00 8.26
CA GLY A 167 6.49 -23.41 9.00
C GLY A 167 7.63 -22.40 8.89
N VAL A 168 8.69 -22.64 9.66
CA VAL A 168 9.94 -21.87 9.59
C VAL A 168 10.61 -21.96 8.22
N THR A 169 10.32 -23.01 7.46
CA THR A 169 10.80 -23.27 6.10
C THR A 169 9.96 -22.60 5.02
N ASP A 170 8.81 -21.99 5.38
CA ASP A 170 8.01 -21.25 4.40
C ASP A 170 8.80 -20.03 3.91
N VAL A 171 8.87 -19.91 2.60
CA VAL A 171 9.57 -18.81 1.91
C VAL A 171 9.07 -17.44 2.38
N GLY A 172 7.79 -17.31 2.71
CA GLY A 172 7.19 -16.08 3.23
C GLY A 172 7.57 -15.74 4.67
N SER A 173 8.21 -16.65 5.41
CA SER A 173 8.52 -16.51 6.84
C SER A 173 9.45 -15.34 7.17
N HIS A 174 10.29 -14.93 6.23
CA HIS A 174 11.25 -13.83 6.36
C HIS A 174 10.84 -12.55 5.59
N LEU A 175 9.61 -12.46 5.11
CA LEU A 175 9.10 -11.29 4.40
C LEU A 175 8.11 -10.48 5.28
N GLY A 176 8.51 -10.24 6.55
CA GLY A 176 7.68 -9.54 7.54
C GLY A 176 7.63 -8.03 7.37
N PHE A 177 8.71 -7.38 6.96
CA PHE A 177 8.83 -5.92 6.96
C PHE A 177 9.08 -5.37 5.54
N PRO A 178 8.33 -4.35 5.11
CA PRO A 178 7.10 -3.80 5.71
C PRO A 178 5.85 -4.61 5.36
N SER A 179 4.68 -4.24 5.93
CA SER A 179 3.41 -4.85 5.56
C SER A 179 2.93 -4.37 4.19
N GLY A 180 2.96 -5.26 3.19
CA GLY A 180 2.48 -4.96 1.84
C GLY A 180 0.97 -4.71 1.79
N HIS A 181 0.14 -5.46 2.55
CA HIS A 181 -1.30 -5.24 2.63
C HIS A 181 -1.63 -3.83 3.15
N THR A 182 -0.95 -3.41 4.23
CA THR A 182 -1.14 -2.08 4.79
C THR A 182 -0.68 -0.99 3.81
N ALA A 183 0.47 -1.17 3.16
CA ALA A 183 0.97 -0.22 2.16
C ALA A 183 -0.02 -0.06 0.99
N TRP A 184 -0.52 -1.18 0.46
CA TRP A 184 -1.49 -1.22 -0.62
C TRP A 184 -2.80 -0.51 -0.27
N VAL A 185 -3.43 -0.90 0.86
CA VAL A 185 -4.72 -0.33 1.31
C VAL A 185 -4.58 1.15 1.63
N THR A 186 -3.52 1.53 2.34
CA THR A 186 -3.27 2.93 2.70
C THR A 186 -3.06 3.78 1.44
N SER A 187 -2.31 3.27 0.46
CA SER A 187 -2.06 4.00 -0.77
C SER A 187 -3.34 4.21 -1.58
N LEU A 188 -4.17 3.18 -1.74
CA LEU A 188 -5.46 3.31 -2.42
C LEU A 188 -6.36 4.36 -1.77
N GLY A 189 -6.54 4.28 -0.45
CA GLY A 189 -7.40 5.20 0.29
C GLY A 189 -6.88 6.63 0.30
N VAL A 190 -5.58 6.80 0.56
CA VAL A 190 -4.94 8.14 0.62
C VAL A 190 -4.87 8.77 -0.77
N ALA A 191 -4.58 7.99 -1.83
CA ALA A 191 -4.57 8.52 -3.19
C ALA A 191 -5.96 8.99 -3.62
N LEU A 192 -7.01 8.24 -3.31
CA LEU A 192 -8.39 8.65 -3.56
C LEU A 192 -8.73 9.94 -2.81
N ALA A 193 -8.42 10.00 -1.50
CA ALA A 193 -8.70 11.17 -0.68
C ALA A 193 -7.90 12.40 -1.12
N THR A 194 -6.63 12.23 -1.52
CA THR A 194 -5.78 13.30 -2.05
C THR A 194 -6.32 13.81 -3.38
N THR A 195 -6.67 12.91 -4.31
CA THR A 195 -7.27 13.28 -5.60
C THR A 195 -8.58 14.04 -5.38
N ALA A 196 -9.47 13.55 -4.52
CA ALA A 196 -10.71 14.23 -4.17
C ALA A 196 -10.46 15.63 -3.54
N THR A 197 -9.38 15.78 -2.78
CA THR A 197 -8.99 17.08 -2.22
C THR A 197 -8.50 18.04 -3.31
N ILE A 198 -7.70 17.56 -4.26
CA ILE A 198 -7.26 18.35 -5.43
C ILE A 198 -8.46 18.80 -6.25
N GLU A 199 -9.43 17.90 -6.44
CA GLU A 199 -10.68 18.14 -7.17
C GLU A 199 -11.70 19.01 -6.39
N GLU A 200 -11.38 19.41 -5.14
CA GLU A 200 -12.28 20.16 -4.24
C GLU A 200 -13.63 19.46 -4.01
N SER A 201 -13.62 18.13 -4.02
CA SER A 201 -14.81 17.32 -3.80
C SER A 201 -15.30 17.45 -2.36
N ALA A 202 -16.60 17.66 -2.19
CA ALA A 202 -17.24 17.64 -0.86
C ALA A 202 -17.11 16.28 -0.14
N ALA A 203 -16.79 15.20 -0.86
CA ALA A 203 -16.56 13.89 -0.30
C ALA A 203 -15.15 13.74 0.33
N ALA A 204 -14.20 14.64 0.04
CA ALA A 204 -12.80 14.49 0.49
C ALA A 204 -12.64 14.20 1.98
N PRO A 205 -13.30 14.89 2.94
CA PRO A 205 -13.15 14.58 4.36
C PRO A 205 -13.58 13.14 4.72
N TRP A 206 -14.63 12.64 4.08
CA TRP A 206 -15.13 11.28 4.29
C TRP A 206 -14.21 10.23 3.69
N LEU A 207 -13.58 10.53 2.56
CA LEU A 207 -12.59 9.67 1.92
C LEU A 207 -11.32 9.57 2.77
N TRP A 208 -10.87 10.68 3.39
CA TRP A 208 -9.78 10.66 4.37
C TRP A 208 -10.11 9.80 5.59
N ALA A 209 -11.32 9.91 6.13
CA ALA A 209 -11.78 9.06 7.22
C ALA A 209 -11.83 7.58 6.81
N GLY A 210 -12.35 7.28 5.62
CA GLY A 210 -12.38 5.93 5.05
C GLY A 210 -10.98 5.35 4.84
N ALA A 211 -10.03 6.16 4.35
CA ALA A 211 -8.63 5.76 4.19
C ALA A 211 -8.00 5.37 5.53
N ALA A 212 -8.22 6.19 6.57
CA ALA A 212 -7.74 5.90 7.91
C ALA A 212 -8.35 4.60 8.48
N VAL A 213 -9.67 4.43 8.35
CA VAL A 213 -10.38 3.21 8.81
C VAL A 213 -9.87 1.98 8.07
N GLY A 214 -9.73 2.02 6.75
CA GLY A 214 -9.23 0.91 5.95
C GLY A 214 -7.80 0.52 6.34
N SER A 215 -6.92 1.52 6.50
CA SER A 215 -5.53 1.32 6.93
C SER A 215 -5.44 0.68 8.32
N VAL A 216 -6.15 1.23 9.31
CA VAL A 216 -6.15 0.72 10.69
C VAL A 216 -6.75 -0.68 10.75
N THR A 217 -7.88 -0.92 10.08
CA THR A 217 -8.52 -2.24 10.04
C THR A 217 -7.60 -3.30 9.45
N THR A 218 -6.99 -3.01 8.29
CA THR A 218 -6.04 -3.95 7.67
C THR A 218 -4.84 -4.20 8.58
N SER A 219 -4.28 -3.15 9.17
CA SER A 219 -3.15 -3.27 10.10
C SER A 219 -3.48 -4.16 11.30
N ALA A 220 -4.63 -3.93 11.95
CA ALA A 220 -5.09 -4.73 13.09
C ALA A 220 -5.27 -6.21 12.69
N LEU A 221 -5.94 -6.47 11.57
CA LEU A 221 -6.14 -7.85 11.08
C LEU A 221 -4.81 -8.55 10.78
N ARG A 222 -3.81 -7.83 10.25
CA ARG A 222 -2.48 -8.39 9.97
C ARG A 222 -1.71 -8.71 11.25
N MET A 223 -1.87 -7.89 12.30
CA MET A 223 -1.28 -8.16 13.62
C MET A 223 -1.98 -9.32 14.33
N ILE A 224 -3.33 -9.37 14.34
CA ILE A 224 -4.11 -10.49 14.89
C ILE A 224 -3.75 -11.81 14.19
N ALA A 225 -3.54 -11.78 12.87
CA ALA A 225 -3.10 -12.93 12.10
C ALA A 225 -1.63 -13.32 12.35
N GLU A 226 -0.90 -12.62 13.21
CA GLU A 226 0.53 -12.78 13.48
C GLU A 226 1.42 -12.75 12.22
N LYS A 227 0.95 -12.12 11.14
CA LYS A 227 1.71 -11.99 9.90
C LYS A 227 2.64 -10.78 9.91
N HIS A 228 2.38 -9.78 10.76
CA HIS A 228 3.17 -8.55 10.87
C HIS A 228 3.20 -8.04 12.30
N TYR A 229 4.32 -7.41 12.66
CA TYR A 229 4.44 -6.59 13.87
C TYR A 229 3.84 -5.21 13.67
N PHE A 230 3.69 -4.44 14.76
CA PHE A 230 3.24 -3.05 14.68
C PHE A 230 4.16 -2.18 13.82
N SER A 231 5.47 -2.31 13.98
CA SER A 231 6.43 -1.57 13.17
C SER A 231 6.37 -1.91 11.68
N ASP A 232 6.00 -3.16 11.31
CA ASP A 232 5.83 -3.57 9.92
C ASP A 232 4.61 -2.86 9.28
N VAL A 233 3.49 -2.81 10.03
CA VAL A 233 2.27 -2.15 9.54
C VAL A 233 2.42 -0.63 9.54
N ALA A 234 3.10 -0.05 10.53
CA ALA A 234 3.40 1.38 10.57
C ALA A 234 4.28 1.83 9.39
N ALA A 235 5.32 1.06 9.08
CA ALA A 235 6.16 1.32 7.91
C ALA A 235 5.38 1.15 6.59
N GLY A 236 4.54 0.10 6.50
CA GLY A 236 3.65 -0.09 5.36
C GLY A 236 2.69 1.08 5.16
N ALA A 237 2.06 1.54 6.24
CA ALA A 237 1.18 2.70 6.21
C ALA A 237 1.92 3.98 5.78
N ALA A 238 3.14 4.20 6.25
CA ALA A 238 3.97 5.34 5.86
C ALA A 238 4.31 5.32 4.36
N ILE A 239 4.73 4.17 3.82
CA ILE A 239 4.99 4.00 2.38
C ILE A 239 3.70 4.26 1.59
N GLY A 240 2.60 3.64 2.00
CA GLY A 240 1.30 3.80 1.34
C GLY A 240 0.82 5.24 1.34
N ALA A 241 0.93 5.93 2.49
CA ALA A 241 0.54 7.34 2.61
C ALA A 241 1.43 8.25 1.75
N ALA A 242 2.75 8.02 1.74
CA ALA A 242 3.66 8.79 0.91
C ALA A 242 3.32 8.66 -0.57
N CYS A 243 3.12 7.43 -1.08
CA CYS A 243 2.73 7.21 -2.48
C CYS A 243 1.34 7.80 -2.77
N GLY A 244 0.39 7.60 -1.85
CA GLY A 244 -0.98 8.11 -1.99
C GLY A 244 -1.09 9.63 -1.96
N VAL A 245 -0.11 10.34 -1.41
CA VAL A 245 -0.03 11.81 -1.48
C VAL A 245 0.77 12.26 -2.69
N VAL A 246 1.98 11.71 -2.85
CA VAL A 246 2.94 12.20 -3.85
C VAL A 246 2.44 11.98 -5.26
N VAL A 247 1.95 10.77 -5.59
CA VAL A 247 1.53 10.47 -6.96
C VAL A 247 0.39 11.39 -7.43
N PRO A 248 -0.73 11.57 -6.68
CA PRO A 248 -1.76 12.54 -7.10
C PRO A 248 -1.26 13.98 -7.21
N LEU A 249 -0.35 14.42 -6.32
CA LEU A 249 0.25 15.76 -6.41
C LEU A 249 1.10 15.95 -7.66
N LEU A 250 1.79 14.91 -8.13
CA LEU A 250 2.53 14.95 -9.39
C LEU A 250 1.61 15.07 -10.61
N HIS A 251 0.37 14.60 -10.50
CA HIS A 251 -0.67 14.73 -11.54
C HIS A 251 -1.49 16.03 -11.44
N ARG A 252 -1.27 16.85 -10.40
CA ARG A 252 -1.96 18.14 -10.28
C ARG A 252 -1.56 19.06 -11.42
N ARG A 253 -2.53 19.70 -12.10
CA ARG A 253 -2.26 20.73 -13.11
C ARG A 253 -1.49 21.91 -12.50
N GLY A 254 -0.46 22.37 -13.20
CA GLY A 254 0.48 23.36 -12.66
C GLY A 254 1.45 22.78 -11.62
N GLY A 255 1.41 21.47 -11.37
CA GLY A 255 2.39 20.76 -10.55
C GLY A 255 3.73 20.53 -11.29
N PRO A 256 4.74 20.02 -10.60
CA PRO A 256 6.11 19.88 -11.13
C PRO A 256 6.20 19.07 -12.44
N LEU A 257 5.30 18.11 -12.65
CA LEU A 257 5.26 17.28 -13.86
C LEU A 257 4.27 17.77 -14.92
N SER A 258 3.35 18.68 -14.58
CA SER A 258 2.32 19.16 -15.51
C SER A 258 2.87 20.06 -16.62
N SER A 259 3.98 20.73 -16.36
CA SER A 259 4.56 21.75 -17.26
C SER A 259 5.42 21.18 -18.40
N GLY A 260 5.53 19.87 -18.52
CA GLY A 260 6.33 19.27 -19.61
C GLY A 260 7.84 19.49 -19.54
N SER A 261 8.32 20.01 -18.42
CA SER A 261 9.69 20.50 -18.26
C SER A 261 10.68 19.48 -17.66
N LEU A 262 10.21 18.30 -17.26
CA LEU A 262 11.11 17.24 -16.81
C LEU A 262 11.45 16.35 -17.99
N SER A 263 12.66 16.46 -18.52
CA SER A 263 13.19 15.55 -19.52
C SER A 263 14.33 14.72 -18.93
N VAL A 264 14.24 13.41 -19.09
CA VAL A 264 15.37 12.51 -18.80
C VAL A 264 16.12 12.33 -20.11
N ALA A 265 17.31 12.89 -20.20
CA ALA A 265 18.20 12.69 -21.34
C ALA A 265 19.31 11.68 -20.95
N ALA A 266 19.42 10.61 -21.70
CA ALA A 266 20.57 9.71 -21.60
C ALA A 266 21.76 10.37 -22.33
N GLN A 267 22.82 10.68 -21.59
CA GLN A 267 24.08 11.18 -22.15
C GLN A 267 25.19 10.16 -21.88
N GLY A 268 25.33 9.16 -22.74
CA GLY A 268 26.31 8.08 -22.54
C GLY A 268 25.96 7.22 -21.31
N PRO A 269 26.93 6.93 -20.41
CA PRO A 269 26.66 6.12 -19.20
C PRO A 269 25.96 6.89 -18.07
N SER A 270 25.61 8.16 -18.27
CA SER A 270 24.97 9.02 -17.25
C SER A 270 23.58 9.47 -17.70
N PHE A 271 22.68 9.63 -16.73
CA PHE A 271 21.35 10.21 -16.94
C PHE A 271 21.36 11.64 -16.40
N ALA A 272 20.95 12.59 -17.24
CA ALA A 272 20.74 13.97 -16.83
C ALA A 272 19.23 14.20 -16.64
N LEU A 273 18.83 14.66 -15.47
CA LEU A 273 17.48 15.12 -15.18
C LEU A 273 17.48 16.65 -15.39
N THR A 274 16.85 17.11 -16.46
CA THR A 274 16.70 18.57 -16.72
C THR A 274 15.24 18.97 -16.55
N GLY A 275 14.98 19.94 -15.69
CA GLY A 275 13.66 20.54 -15.50
C GLY A 275 13.76 22.07 -15.56
N ARG A 276 12.72 22.73 -16.09
CA ARG A 276 12.48 24.15 -15.85
C ARG A 276 11.48 24.25 -14.70
N PHE A 277 11.90 24.94 -13.64
CA PHE A 277 11.09 25.21 -12.45
C PHE A 277 10.45 26.60 -12.59
#